data_ca9203afa805f482d412e912c2ebe3be
#
_entry.id   ca9203afa805f482d412e912c2ebe3be
#
_cell.length_a   1.000
_cell.length_b   1.000
_cell.length_c   1.000
_cell.angle_alpha   90.00
_cell.angle_beta   90.00
_cell.angle_gamma   90.00
#
_symmetry.space_group_name_H-M   'P 1'
#
loop_
_entity.id
_entity.type
_entity.pdbx_description
1 polymer ?
#
loop_
_entity_poly.entity_id
_entity_poly.type
_entity_poly.pdbx_seq_one_letter_code
_entity_poly.pdbx_strand_id
1 'polypeptide(L)' 'LEVQVNGEKRAFESALSVAQLLQHMGLEGKRVAVERNGEIVPRSQHGATVLAAGDRLEIV' A
#
# COMPACT_ATOMS: atom_id res chain seq x y z
N LEU A 1 7.41 -4.73 -9.93
CA LEU A 1 6.55 -5.08 -8.80
C LEU A 1 5.08 -4.89 -9.17
N GLU A 2 4.28 -5.92 -9.02
CA GLU A 2 2.84 -5.82 -9.24
C GLU A 2 2.10 -6.14 -7.95
N VAL A 3 1.17 -5.27 -7.58
CA VAL A 3 0.30 -5.44 -6.41
C VAL A 3 -1.13 -5.15 -6.83
N GLN A 4 -2.07 -5.53 -5.99
CA GLN A 4 -3.49 -5.26 -6.22
C GLN A 4 -3.95 -4.28 -5.13
N VAL A 5 -4.56 -3.18 -5.55
CA VAL A 5 -5.05 -2.15 -4.63
C VAL A 5 -6.54 -1.94 -4.89
N ASN A 6 -7.34 -2.24 -3.87
CA ASN A 6 -8.81 -2.13 -3.96
C ASN A 6 -9.35 -2.84 -5.20
N GLY A 7 -8.80 -4.02 -5.49
CA GLY A 7 -9.23 -4.84 -6.62
C GLY A 7 -8.59 -4.49 -7.95
N GLU A 8 -7.76 -3.45 -8.02
CA GLU A 8 -7.10 -3.04 -9.26
C GLU A 8 -5.62 -3.36 -9.22
N LYS A 9 -5.10 -3.91 -10.30
CA LYS A 9 -3.67 -4.19 -10.41
C LYS A 9 -2.91 -2.91 -10.67
N ARG A 10 -1.80 -2.74 -9.94
CA ARG A 10 -0.88 -1.63 -10.12
C ARG A 10 0.54 -2.18 -10.22
N ALA A 11 1.29 -1.66 -11.17
CA ALA A 11 2.67 -2.06 -11.38
C ALA A 11 3.61 -0.90 -11.09
N PHE A 12 4.74 -1.22 -10.46
CA PHE A 12 5.78 -0.24 -10.13
C PHE A 12 7.13 -0.79 -10.55
N GLU A 13 8.03 0.09 -10.96
CA GLU A 13 9.36 -0.32 -11.44
C GLU A 13 10.24 -0.87 -10.32
N SER A 14 10.05 -0.38 -9.10
CA SER A 14 10.87 -0.81 -7.97
C SER A 14 10.01 -1.03 -6.74
N ALA A 15 10.61 -1.65 -5.72
CA ALA A 15 9.93 -1.88 -4.46
C ALA A 15 9.57 -0.55 -3.80
N LEU A 16 8.45 -0.52 -3.09
CA LEU A 16 8.00 0.67 -2.38
C LEU A 16 7.32 0.27 -1.09
N SER A 17 7.28 1.21 -0.16
CA SER A 17 6.58 1.05 1.11
C SER A 17 5.10 1.39 0.95
N VAL A 18 4.30 1.04 1.97
CA VAL A 18 2.90 1.47 2.03
C VAL A 18 2.80 2.99 1.95
N ALA A 19 3.67 3.70 2.67
CA ALA A 19 3.66 5.16 2.64
C ALA A 19 3.91 5.70 1.23
N GLN A 20 4.86 5.10 0.49
CA GLN A 20 5.13 5.50 -0.88
C GLN A 20 3.95 5.19 -1.80
N LEU A 21 3.28 4.06 -1.58
CA LEU A 21 2.08 3.74 -2.35
C LEU A 21 1.01 4.80 -2.14
N LEU A 22 0.79 5.22 -0.89
CA LEU A 22 -0.19 6.26 -0.60
C LEU A 22 0.17 7.59 -1.28
N GLN A 23 1.46 7.92 -1.35
CA GLN A 23 1.91 9.09 -2.10
C GLN A 23 1.55 9.00 -3.58
N HIS A 24 1.80 7.83 -4.18
CA HIS A 24 1.45 7.60 -5.59
C HIS A 24 -0.05 7.76 -5.85
N MET A 25 -0.87 7.47 -4.85
CA MET A 25 -2.32 7.57 -4.97
C MET A 25 -2.86 8.94 -4.58
N GLY A 26 -1.98 9.87 -4.19
CA GLY A 26 -2.40 11.19 -3.75
C GLY A 26 -3.06 11.20 -2.37
N LEU A 27 -2.80 10.18 -1.56
CA LEU A 27 -3.43 10.03 -0.24
C LEU A 27 -2.50 10.39 0.91
N GLU A 28 -1.33 10.94 0.61
CA GLU A 28 -0.39 11.36 1.64
C GLU A 28 -1.04 12.38 2.57
N GLY A 29 -0.88 12.17 3.87
CA GLY A 29 -1.45 13.05 4.89
C GLY A 29 -2.94 12.83 5.16
N LYS A 30 -3.60 11.96 4.42
CA LYS A 30 -5.00 11.67 4.62
C LYS A 30 -5.19 10.53 5.61
N ARG A 31 -6.31 10.55 6.31
CA ARG A 31 -6.64 9.47 7.25
C ARG A 31 -7.25 8.32 6.49
N VAL A 32 -6.44 7.31 6.24
CA VAL A 32 -6.89 6.10 5.56
C VAL A 32 -6.49 4.89 6.37
N ALA A 33 -7.30 3.85 6.30
CA ALA A 33 -6.97 2.56 6.88
C ALA A 33 -6.41 1.68 5.77
N VAL A 34 -5.33 0.98 6.06
CA VAL A 34 -4.67 0.11 5.08
C VAL A 34 -4.64 -1.31 5.62
N GLU A 35 -5.13 -2.25 4.81
CA GLU A 35 -4.97 -3.67 5.07
C GLU A 35 -4.06 -4.25 4.00
N ARG A 36 -3.16 -5.13 4.42
CA ARG A 36 -2.27 -5.85 3.51
C ARG A 36 -2.50 -7.34 3.73
N ASN A 37 -2.97 -8.01 2.70
CA ASN A 37 -3.27 -9.45 2.75
C ASN A 37 -4.18 -9.82 3.94
N GLY A 38 -5.17 -8.97 4.20
CA GLY A 38 -6.15 -9.19 5.26
C GLY A 38 -5.74 -8.70 6.64
N GLU A 39 -4.56 -8.10 6.77
CA GLU A 39 -4.07 -7.62 8.07
C GLU A 39 -3.91 -6.10 8.06
N ILE A 40 -4.37 -5.46 9.13
CA ILE A 40 -4.23 -4.02 9.29
C ILE A 40 -2.74 -3.64 9.37
N VAL A 41 -2.35 -2.64 8.60
CA VAL A 41 -1.02 -2.03 8.72
C VAL A 41 -1.19 -0.75 9.53
N PRO A 42 -0.70 -0.72 10.78
CA PRO A 42 -0.82 0.50 11.59
C PRO A 42 -0.14 1.68 10.91
N ARG A 43 -0.68 2.87 11.12
CA ARG A 43 -0.15 4.07 10.49
C ARG A 43 1.35 4.26 10.76
N SER A 44 1.77 3.96 11.98
CA SER A 44 3.18 4.09 12.37
C SER A 44 4.10 3.14 11.59
N GLN A 45 3.55 2.13 10.93
CA GLN A 45 4.31 1.13 10.18
C GLN A 45 4.25 1.36 8.66
N HIS A 46 3.53 2.37 8.19
CA HIS A 46 3.39 2.60 6.75
C HIS A 46 4.73 2.81 6.06
N GLY A 47 5.64 3.52 6.70
CA GLY A 47 6.96 3.79 6.13
C GLY A 47 7.90 2.59 6.17
N ALA A 48 7.67 1.65 7.10
CA ALA A 48 8.53 0.49 7.29
C ALA A 48 8.03 -0.76 6.58
N THR A 49 6.77 -0.77 6.13
CA THR A 49 6.18 -1.93 5.47
C THR A 49 6.46 -1.86 3.98
N VAL A 50 7.36 -2.71 3.51
CA VAL A 50 7.72 -2.78 2.09
C VAL A 50 6.82 -3.81 1.42
N LEU A 51 6.23 -3.41 0.29
CA LEU A 51 5.33 -4.27 -0.46
C LEU A 51 6.09 -5.35 -1.21
N ALA A 52 5.47 -6.50 -1.36
CA ALA A 52 5.99 -7.62 -2.13
C ALA A 52 5.08 -7.88 -3.33
N ALA A 53 5.64 -8.49 -4.36
CA ALA A 53 4.86 -8.86 -5.53
C ALA A 53 3.68 -9.75 -5.13
N GLY A 54 2.52 -9.45 -5.68
CA GLY A 54 1.30 -10.20 -5.39
C GLY A 54 0.54 -9.77 -4.14
N ASP A 55 1.06 -8.78 -3.41
CA ASP A 55 0.33 -8.27 -2.24
C ASP A 55 -1.02 -7.70 -2.64
N ARG A 56 -2.00 -7.90 -1.75
CA ARG A 56 -3.33 -7.34 -1.91
C ARG A 56 -3.57 -6.32 -0.81
N LEU A 57 -3.89 -5.11 -1.24
CA LEU A 57 -4.09 -3.97 -0.36
C LEU A 57 -5.51 -3.47 -0.46
N GLU A 58 -6.09 -3.18 0.69
CA GLU A 58 -7.38 -2.52 0.79
C GLU A 58 -7.16 -1.20 1.52
N ILE A 59 -7.54 -0.11 0.89
CA ILE A 59 -7.37 1.23 1.43
C ILE A 59 -8.73 1.90 1.51
N VAL A 60 -9.10 2.30 2.71
CA VAL A 60 -10.41 2.90 2.97
C VAL A 60 -10.27 4.26 3.62
#